data_bf1234748d8c15eefb0e1c329467c4e2
#
_entry.id   bf1234748d8c15eefb0e1c329467c4e2
#
_cell.length_a   1.000
_cell.length_b   1.000
_cell.length_c   1.000
_cell.angle_alpha   90.00
_cell.angle_beta   90.00
_cell.angle_gamma   90.00
#
_symmetry.space_group_name_H-M   'P 1'
#
loop_
_entity.id
_entity.type
_entity.pdbx_description
1 polymer ?
#
loop_
_entity_poly.entity_id
_entity_poly.type
_entity_poly.pdbx_seq_one_letter_code
_entity_poly.pdbx_strand_id
1 'polypeptide(L)'
;MLLRDVLARLCAISLLLAASATAADETKTPIKHVVVIFQENVSFDHYFATYPYARNPPGEPRFVAAPGTPSVNGLTPNLLTHNPNSAPPFRLDRSQPLTCDMDHGYTDEQKAFNNGLANKFIEWGSSRNCNCDPHQVMGYYDGNTVTALWEYAQHFALSDSFYDTVFGPSTPGAINLVSGQTHGADPPDLEGLTIQGTVIDDPDPALDDCSEPADSISMKGKTIGDLLNARKITWGWFQGGFQLTARTAQGKAICGSMTRNTFSIPIRDYVPHHEPFQYYAQSANPHHLPPTSWANIGHDDQAKHQYDLSDFWHALDRGNLPAVSFVKAAAAHDGHAGYSGPLDEQGFLVETINRLEAVPEWKDMAIILAWDDSDGWYDHQMPPSVMGSATKADALNRNGLCGTPSPNSYGGRCGHGPRLPLLAISPYARANFVDHTMVDQTSIIRFIEDNWNTGRIGNQSYDAIAGSLEGMFDFTHPGKTPSLTLDPCTGERV
;
A
#
# COMPACT_ATOMS: atom_id res chain seq x y z
N MET A 1 -7.26 -45.86 56.75
CA MET A 1 -6.93 -44.46 56.85
C MET A 1 -5.87 -44.04 55.81
N LEU A 2 -5.71 -44.80 54.74
CA LEU A 2 -4.69 -44.56 53.67
C LEU A 2 -5.28 -44.33 52.28
N LEU A 3 -6.61 -44.29 52.12
CA LEU A 3 -7.27 -44.12 50.80
C LEU A 3 -7.89 -42.72 50.61
N ARG A 4 -7.85 -41.82 51.66
CA ARG A 4 -8.42 -40.48 51.57
C ARG A 4 -7.40 -39.38 51.15
N ASP A 5 -6.11 -39.66 51.33
CA ASP A 5 -5.05 -38.68 51.04
C ASP A 5 -4.52 -38.72 49.59
N VAL A 6 -4.85 -39.73 48.83
CA VAL A 6 -4.43 -39.87 47.40
C VAL A 6 -5.40 -39.13 46.46
N LEU A 7 -6.71 -39.01 46.79
CA LEU A 7 -7.67 -38.29 45.98
C LEU A 7 -7.59 -36.73 46.16
N ALA A 8 -7.07 -36.26 47.26
CA ALA A 8 -6.90 -34.82 47.50
C ALA A 8 -5.68 -34.21 46.79
N ARG A 9 -4.69 -35.02 46.38
CA ARG A 9 -3.50 -34.56 45.63
C ARG A 9 -3.64 -34.59 44.11
N LEU A 10 -4.64 -35.28 43.58
CA LEU A 10 -4.94 -35.34 42.14
C LEU A 10 -5.89 -34.20 41.69
N CYS A 11 -6.62 -33.54 42.58
CA CYS A 11 -7.44 -32.37 42.27
C CYS A 11 -6.69 -31.03 42.29
N ALA A 12 -5.45 -30.98 42.81
CA ALA A 12 -4.67 -29.73 42.89
C ALA A 12 -3.73 -29.46 41.71
N ILE A 13 -3.64 -30.39 40.74
CA ILE A 13 -2.76 -30.23 39.57
C ILE A 13 -3.53 -29.84 38.29
N SER A 14 -4.87 -29.82 38.32
CA SER A 14 -5.69 -29.48 37.15
C SER A 14 -6.11 -28.01 37.05
N LEU A 15 -5.53 -27.10 37.82
CA LEU A 15 -5.94 -25.68 37.84
C LEU A 15 -4.79 -24.68 37.63
N LEU A 16 -3.74 -25.06 36.86
CA LEU A 16 -2.64 -24.14 36.56
C LEU A 16 -2.19 -24.26 35.07
N LEU A 17 -3.15 -24.39 34.18
CA LEU A 17 -2.98 -24.09 32.74
C LEU A 17 -4.02 -23.03 32.34
N ALA A 18 -4.11 -21.95 33.14
CA ALA A 18 -4.48 -20.68 32.57
C ALA A 18 -3.27 -20.23 31.75
N ALA A 19 -3.31 -20.48 30.43
CA ALA A 19 -2.40 -19.84 29.53
C ALA A 19 -2.49 -18.35 29.83
N SER A 20 -1.42 -17.76 30.35
CA SER A 20 -1.26 -16.32 30.37
C SER A 20 -1.27 -15.91 28.90
N ALA A 21 -2.42 -15.38 28.41
CA ALA A 21 -2.45 -14.66 27.14
C ALA A 21 -1.31 -13.63 27.21
N THR A 22 -0.37 -13.71 26.31
CA THR A 22 0.69 -12.72 26.22
C THR A 22 0.03 -11.41 25.76
N ALA A 23 0.56 -10.26 26.12
CA ALA A 23 0.02 -8.96 25.69
C ALA A 23 -0.10 -8.85 24.14
N ALA A 24 0.59 -9.70 23.40
CA ALA A 24 0.51 -9.84 21.95
C ALA A 24 -0.82 -10.45 21.45
N ASP A 25 -1.54 -11.19 22.30
CA ASP A 25 -2.80 -11.87 21.90
C ASP A 25 -4.05 -11.00 22.13
N GLU A 26 -3.94 -9.87 22.85
CA GLU A 26 -5.05 -8.97 23.11
C GLU A 26 -5.17 -7.89 22.02
N THR A 27 -6.20 -8.02 21.18
CA THR A 27 -6.56 -7.01 20.17
C THR A 27 -7.88 -6.34 20.54
N LYS A 28 -8.06 -5.08 20.14
CA LYS A 28 -9.30 -4.31 20.34
C LYS A 28 -10.45 -4.86 19.51
N THR A 29 -10.13 -5.36 18.29
CA THR A 29 -11.08 -5.96 17.37
C THR A 29 -10.86 -7.47 17.30
N PRO A 30 -11.74 -8.25 16.62
CA PRO A 30 -11.49 -9.67 16.37
C PRO A 30 -10.29 -9.96 15.47
N ILE A 31 -9.72 -8.96 14.81
CA ILE A 31 -8.63 -9.13 13.85
C ILE A 31 -7.33 -9.49 14.60
N LYS A 32 -6.74 -10.62 14.23
CA LYS A 32 -5.45 -11.13 14.72
C LYS A 32 -4.34 -11.05 13.68
N HIS A 33 -4.71 -10.96 12.41
CA HIS A 33 -3.80 -10.82 11.28
C HIS A 33 -4.22 -9.65 10.41
N VAL A 34 -3.33 -8.68 10.23
CA VAL A 34 -3.47 -7.61 9.24
C VAL A 34 -2.44 -7.87 8.14
N VAL A 35 -2.93 -8.07 6.92
CA VAL A 35 -2.09 -8.19 5.72
C VAL A 35 -2.30 -6.93 4.89
N VAL A 36 -1.28 -6.10 4.77
CA VAL A 36 -1.29 -4.90 3.92
C VAL A 36 -0.65 -5.28 2.59
N ILE A 37 -1.43 -5.34 1.53
CA ILE A 37 -0.91 -5.50 0.16
C ILE A 37 -0.75 -4.09 -0.39
N PHE A 38 0.49 -3.71 -0.71
CA PHE A 38 0.83 -2.35 -1.08
C PHE A 38 1.41 -2.34 -2.50
N GLN A 39 0.62 -1.84 -3.43
CA GLN A 39 0.87 -1.89 -4.88
C GLN A 39 1.35 -0.55 -5.40
N GLU A 40 1.61 -0.48 -6.71
CA GLU A 40 2.14 0.67 -7.41
C GLU A 40 1.07 1.38 -8.24
N ASN A 41 1.16 2.55 -8.27
CA ASN A 41 0.95 3.81 -8.92
C ASN A 41 -0.37 3.92 -9.68
N VAL A 42 -1.47 4.15 -8.96
CA VAL A 42 -2.75 4.46 -9.62
C VAL A 42 -3.56 5.50 -8.86
N SER A 43 -4.10 6.51 -9.55
CA SER A 43 -5.12 7.37 -8.97
C SER A 43 -6.46 6.61 -8.83
N PHE A 44 -7.34 7.09 -7.96
CA PHE A 44 -8.67 6.49 -7.80
C PHE A 44 -9.46 6.49 -9.11
N ASP A 45 -9.48 7.61 -9.84
CA ASP A 45 -10.21 7.69 -11.10
C ASP A 45 -9.60 6.79 -12.19
N HIS A 46 -8.31 6.47 -12.13
CA HIS A 46 -7.69 5.57 -13.10
C HIS A 46 -8.30 4.15 -13.06
N TYR A 47 -8.70 3.66 -11.87
CA TYR A 47 -9.27 2.30 -11.71
C TYR A 47 -10.76 2.27 -11.35
N PHE A 48 -11.31 3.33 -10.78
CA PHE A 48 -12.68 3.33 -10.26
C PHE A 48 -13.55 4.48 -10.77
N ALA A 49 -13.07 5.25 -11.77
CA ALA A 49 -13.76 6.44 -12.29
C ALA A 49 -15.25 6.25 -12.56
N THR A 50 -15.63 5.11 -13.10
CA THR A 50 -17.01 4.81 -13.54
C THR A 50 -17.68 3.71 -12.72
N TYR A 51 -17.06 3.26 -11.61
CA TYR A 51 -17.66 2.24 -10.75
C TYR A 51 -19.05 2.70 -10.24
N PRO A 52 -20.07 1.86 -10.31
CA PRO A 52 -20.06 0.44 -10.69
C PRO A 52 -20.50 0.15 -12.14
N TYR A 53 -20.29 1.04 -13.09
CA TYR A 53 -20.81 0.96 -14.45
C TYR A 53 -19.73 0.60 -15.46
N ALA A 54 -19.52 -0.69 -15.71
CA ALA A 54 -18.63 -1.18 -16.76
C ALA A 54 -19.27 -1.12 -18.16
N ARG A 55 -18.46 -0.91 -19.19
CA ARG A 55 -18.94 -0.80 -20.58
C ARG A 55 -19.40 -2.13 -21.16
N ASN A 56 -18.80 -3.24 -20.72
CA ASN A 56 -19.13 -4.61 -21.15
C ASN A 56 -19.07 -4.86 -22.66
N PRO A 57 -18.00 -4.49 -23.37
CA PRO A 57 -17.89 -4.79 -24.80
C PRO A 57 -17.70 -6.29 -25.02
N PRO A 58 -18.05 -6.81 -26.22
CA PRO A 58 -17.80 -8.21 -26.55
C PRO A 58 -16.30 -8.57 -26.49
N GLY A 59 -15.97 -9.70 -25.87
CA GLY A 59 -14.61 -10.23 -25.81
C GLY A 59 -13.80 -9.82 -24.57
N GLU A 60 -14.34 -8.95 -23.73
CA GLU A 60 -13.75 -8.64 -22.41
C GLU A 60 -14.54 -9.34 -21.28
N PRO A 61 -13.91 -9.63 -20.11
CA PRO A 61 -14.61 -10.09 -18.93
C PRO A 61 -15.77 -9.15 -18.57
N ARG A 62 -16.86 -9.71 -18.08
CA ARG A 62 -18.05 -8.90 -17.79
C ARG A 62 -18.10 -8.55 -16.31
N PHE A 63 -18.37 -7.29 -16.02
CA PHE A 63 -18.78 -6.86 -14.69
C PHE A 63 -20.22 -6.34 -14.76
N VAL A 64 -21.07 -6.86 -13.87
CA VAL A 64 -22.45 -6.41 -13.72
C VAL A 64 -22.72 -6.12 -12.25
N ALA A 65 -22.93 -4.86 -11.94
CA ALA A 65 -23.22 -4.44 -10.57
C ALA A 65 -24.43 -5.16 -9.98
N ALA A 66 -24.31 -5.64 -8.75
CA ALA A 66 -25.43 -6.18 -7.98
C ALA A 66 -26.47 -5.08 -7.72
N PRO A 67 -27.78 -5.44 -7.60
CA PRO A 67 -28.79 -4.45 -7.22
C PRO A 67 -28.43 -3.76 -5.89
N GLY A 68 -28.43 -2.43 -5.88
CA GLY A 68 -28.12 -1.63 -4.70
C GLY A 68 -26.61 -1.39 -4.47
N THR A 69 -25.74 -1.75 -5.40
CA THR A 69 -24.32 -1.36 -5.34
C THR A 69 -24.21 0.17 -5.29
N PRO A 70 -23.55 0.75 -4.26
CA PRO A 70 -23.40 2.18 -4.16
C PRO A 70 -22.46 2.71 -5.25
N SER A 71 -22.71 3.94 -5.68
CA SER A 71 -21.77 4.67 -6.55
C SER A 71 -20.64 5.27 -5.72
N VAL A 72 -19.52 5.50 -6.36
CA VAL A 72 -18.38 6.25 -5.83
C VAL A 72 -18.48 7.74 -6.19
N ASN A 73 -17.67 8.56 -5.56
CA ASN A 73 -17.33 9.89 -6.07
C ASN A 73 -16.37 9.74 -7.27
N GLY A 74 -16.93 9.45 -8.43
CA GLY A 74 -16.21 9.21 -9.68
C GLY A 74 -16.50 10.23 -10.77
N LEU A 75 -16.11 9.92 -12.00
CA LEU A 75 -16.29 10.81 -13.14
C LEU A 75 -17.75 10.91 -13.57
N THR A 76 -18.31 12.11 -13.46
CA THR A 76 -19.65 12.40 -13.95
C THR A 76 -19.71 12.41 -15.48
N PRO A 77 -20.89 12.27 -16.11
CA PRO A 77 -21.03 12.42 -17.57
C PRO A 77 -20.50 13.76 -18.09
N ASN A 78 -20.57 14.83 -17.27
CA ASN A 78 -19.99 16.13 -17.64
C ASN A 78 -18.45 16.08 -17.64
N LEU A 79 -17.82 15.49 -16.65
CA LEU A 79 -16.37 15.36 -16.60
C LEU A 79 -15.82 14.45 -17.71
N LEU A 80 -16.60 13.46 -18.12
CA LEU A 80 -16.25 12.56 -19.23
C LEU A 80 -16.35 13.22 -20.62
N THR A 81 -17.07 14.35 -20.76
CA THR A 81 -17.33 14.99 -22.06
C THR A 81 -16.89 16.44 -22.15
N HIS A 82 -16.82 17.14 -21.03
CA HIS A 82 -16.46 18.57 -20.88
C HIS A 82 -15.48 18.73 -19.72
N ASN A 83 -14.36 18.02 -19.79
CA ASN A 83 -13.33 18.08 -18.78
C ASN A 83 -12.61 19.44 -18.77
N PRO A 84 -12.18 19.97 -17.62
CA PRO A 84 -11.41 21.21 -17.57
C PRO A 84 -9.98 21.10 -18.12
N ASN A 85 -9.45 19.90 -18.28
CA ASN A 85 -8.19 19.66 -19.02
C ASN A 85 -8.38 19.85 -20.52
N SER A 86 -7.29 19.94 -21.28
CA SER A 86 -7.33 20.14 -22.74
C SER A 86 -7.89 18.94 -23.52
N ALA A 87 -8.06 17.78 -22.89
CA ALA A 87 -8.75 16.61 -23.41
C ALA A 87 -9.63 15.97 -22.32
N PRO A 88 -10.75 15.32 -22.70
CA PRO A 88 -11.56 14.57 -21.73
C PRO A 88 -10.92 13.23 -21.38
N PRO A 89 -11.26 12.64 -20.21
CA PRO A 89 -10.90 11.27 -19.87
C PRO A 89 -11.43 10.27 -20.89
N PHE A 90 -10.69 9.21 -21.12
CA PHE A 90 -11.08 8.15 -22.04
C PHE A 90 -10.78 6.75 -21.48
N ARG A 91 -11.61 5.78 -21.87
CA ARG A 91 -11.42 4.41 -21.43
C ARG A 91 -10.24 3.77 -22.15
N LEU A 92 -9.31 3.25 -21.38
CA LEU A 92 -8.32 2.25 -21.80
C LEU A 92 -8.99 0.88 -21.79
N ASP A 93 -8.71 0.05 -22.76
CA ASP A 93 -9.27 -1.30 -22.81
C ASP A 93 -8.21 -2.35 -22.45
N ARG A 94 -8.66 -3.59 -22.28
CA ARG A 94 -7.83 -4.72 -21.91
C ARG A 94 -6.70 -5.05 -22.89
N SER A 95 -6.74 -4.52 -24.11
CA SER A 95 -5.65 -4.67 -25.09
C SER A 95 -4.52 -3.65 -24.92
N GLN A 96 -4.68 -2.69 -24.04
CA GLN A 96 -3.74 -1.60 -23.72
C GLN A 96 -3.30 -1.64 -22.25
N PRO A 97 -2.89 -2.80 -21.71
CA PRO A 97 -2.59 -2.91 -20.27
C PRO A 97 -1.20 -2.37 -19.91
N LEU A 98 -0.30 -2.16 -20.87
CA LEU A 98 0.98 -1.51 -20.66
C LEU A 98 0.92 -0.08 -21.18
N THR A 99 0.99 0.86 -20.25
CA THR A 99 0.97 2.30 -20.51
C THR A 99 2.35 2.91 -20.30
N CYS A 100 2.50 4.18 -20.60
CA CYS A 100 3.68 4.93 -20.21
C CYS A 100 3.63 5.26 -18.70
N ASP A 101 4.80 5.36 -18.11
CA ASP A 101 5.03 5.92 -16.80
C ASP A 101 4.78 7.43 -16.84
N MET A 102 3.90 7.95 -16.00
CA MET A 102 3.49 9.34 -15.95
C MET A 102 4.39 10.16 -15.03
N ASP A 103 4.27 11.47 -15.05
CA ASP A 103 5.02 12.36 -14.18
C ASP A 103 4.27 12.57 -12.86
N HIS A 104 4.80 12.02 -11.79
CA HIS A 104 4.23 12.05 -10.44
C HIS A 104 5.16 12.69 -9.39
N GLY A 105 6.12 13.51 -9.87
CA GLY A 105 7.01 14.24 -8.97
C GLY A 105 6.26 15.22 -8.06
N TYR A 106 6.74 15.37 -6.82
CA TYR A 106 6.14 16.19 -5.75
C TYR A 106 5.64 17.57 -6.20
N THR A 107 6.44 18.27 -7.00
CA THR A 107 6.09 19.61 -7.49
C THR A 107 5.10 19.56 -8.64
N ASP A 108 5.24 18.57 -9.52
CA ASP A 108 4.49 18.50 -10.77
C ASP A 108 3.06 18.02 -10.54
N GLU A 109 2.82 17.09 -9.62
CA GLU A 109 1.46 16.74 -9.17
C GLU A 109 0.72 17.95 -8.59
N GLN A 110 1.39 18.75 -7.74
CA GLN A 110 0.79 19.96 -7.20
C GLN A 110 0.36 20.95 -8.30
N LYS A 111 1.18 21.09 -9.34
CA LYS A 111 0.85 21.93 -10.50
C LYS A 111 -0.27 21.32 -11.35
N ALA A 112 -0.37 20.00 -11.48
CA ALA A 112 -1.42 19.32 -12.20
C ALA A 112 -2.79 19.61 -11.60
N PHE A 113 -2.92 19.60 -10.27
CA PHE A 113 -4.13 20.00 -9.55
C PHE A 113 -4.45 21.50 -9.66
N ASN A 114 -3.48 22.33 -9.91
CA ASN A 114 -3.66 23.77 -10.16
C ASN A 114 -4.63 24.43 -9.17
N ASN A 115 -4.35 24.33 -7.90
CA ASN A 115 -5.12 24.93 -6.81
C ASN A 115 -6.63 24.55 -6.81
N GLY A 116 -6.92 23.29 -7.09
CA GLY A 116 -8.26 22.69 -7.05
C GLY A 116 -9.04 22.75 -8.35
N LEU A 117 -8.47 23.30 -9.41
CA LEU A 117 -9.08 23.26 -10.74
C LEU A 117 -8.93 21.92 -11.44
N ALA A 118 -7.97 21.08 -11.03
CA ALA A 118 -7.64 19.76 -11.59
C ALA A 118 -7.58 19.78 -13.13
N ASN A 119 -6.96 20.82 -13.71
CA ASN A 119 -7.04 21.11 -15.14
C ASN A 119 -5.67 21.25 -15.84
N LYS A 120 -4.60 20.72 -15.21
CA LYS A 120 -3.25 20.79 -15.72
C LYS A 120 -2.54 19.42 -15.78
N PHE A 121 -3.28 18.32 -15.76
CA PHE A 121 -2.72 16.99 -15.80
C PHE A 121 -1.97 16.69 -17.11
N ILE A 122 -2.47 17.14 -18.26
CA ILE A 122 -1.79 16.96 -19.54
C ILE A 122 -0.48 17.76 -19.59
N GLU A 123 -0.41 18.91 -18.93
CA GLU A 123 0.79 19.74 -18.92
C GLU A 123 1.84 19.30 -17.89
N TRP A 124 1.43 18.69 -16.76
CA TRP A 124 2.33 18.40 -15.64
C TRP A 124 2.36 16.93 -15.20
N GLY A 125 1.31 16.15 -15.43
CA GLY A 125 1.26 14.71 -15.11
C GLY A 125 1.58 13.81 -16.28
N SER A 126 1.70 14.32 -17.51
CA SER A 126 2.00 13.46 -18.65
C SER A 126 3.44 12.96 -18.63
N SER A 127 3.64 11.75 -19.17
CA SER A 127 4.98 11.14 -19.30
C SER A 127 5.99 12.08 -19.94
N ARG A 128 7.18 12.15 -19.37
CA ARG A 128 8.31 12.89 -19.97
C ARG A 128 8.97 12.15 -21.15
N ASN A 129 8.59 10.91 -21.42
CA ASN A 129 9.05 10.16 -22.55
C ASN A 129 8.38 10.70 -23.82
N CYS A 130 9.16 11.28 -24.74
CA CYS A 130 8.66 11.87 -25.98
C CYS A 130 7.99 10.89 -26.96
N ASN A 131 8.08 9.59 -26.73
CA ASN A 131 7.36 8.58 -27.51
C ASN A 131 5.94 8.28 -26.95
N CYS A 132 5.57 8.87 -25.82
CA CYS A 132 4.27 8.69 -25.18
C CYS A 132 3.28 9.78 -25.63
N ASP A 133 2.01 9.41 -25.77
CA ASP A 133 0.95 10.39 -25.99
C ASP A 133 0.70 11.15 -24.67
N PRO A 134 0.88 12.46 -24.61
CA PRO A 134 0.66 13.23 -23.39
C PRO A 134 -0.79 13.17 -22.88
N HIS A 135 -1.76 12.80 -23.74
CA HIS A 135 -3.15 12.63 -23.33
C HIS A 135 -3.38 11.32 -22.57
N GLN A 136 -2.42 10.38 -22.59
CA GLN A 136 -2.58 9.08 -21.92
C GLN A 136 -2.84 9.23 -20.41
N VAL A 137 -2.33 10.28 -19.78
CA VAL A 137 -2.59 10.62 -18.36
C VAL A 137 -4.08 10.75 -18.02
N MET A 138 -4.94 11.01 -19.01
CA MET A 138 -6.40 11.09 -18.87
C MET A 138 -7.09 9.73 -19.04
N GLY A 139 -6.33 8.65 -19.20
CA GLY A 139 -6.85 7.29 -19.39
C GLY A 139 -7.38 6.69 -18.10
N TYR A 140 -8.47 5.91 -18.18
CA TYR A 140 -8.97 5.12 -17.08
C TYR A 140 -9.37 3.72 -17.52
N TYR A 141 -9.26 2.75 -16.64
CA TYR A 141 -9.80 1.40 -16.81
C TYR A 141 -11.17 1.27 -16.13
N ASP A 142 -11.99 0.36 -16.63
CA ASP A 142 -13.24 -0.03 -15.98
C ASP A 142 -13.22 -1.50 -15.54
N GLY A 143 -14.31 -1.99 -14.96
CA GLY A 143 -14.44 -3.36 -14.47
C GLY A 143 -14.28 -4.46 -15.51
N ASN A 144 -14.10 -4.13 -16.79
CA ASN A 144 -13.77 -5.10 -17.82
C ASN A 144 -12.26 -5.36 -17.91
N THR A 145 -11.42 -4.46 -17.40
CA THR A 145 -9.96 -4.62 -17.31
C THR A 145 -9.51 -4.89 -15.88
N VAL A 146 -9.90 -4.06 -14.90
CA VAL A 146 -9.64 -4.27 -13.48
C VAL A 146 -10.77 -5.07 -12.82
N THR A 147 -11.14 -6.18 -13.46
CA THR A 147 -12.32 -6.97 -13.12
C THR A 147 -12.29 -7.47 -11.69
N ALA A 148 -11.17 -8.03 -11.24
CA ALA A 148 -11.02 -8.54 -9.88
C ALA A 148 -11.18 -7.44 -8.83
N LEU A 149 -10.62 -6.25 -9.05
CA LEU A 149 -10.75 -5.13 -8.11
C LEU A 149 -12.19 -4.68 -7.96
N TRP A 150 -12.96 -4.64 -9.05
CA TRP A 150 -14.39 -4.30 -9.00
C TRP A 150 -15.23 -5.42 -8.36
N GLU A 151 -14.87 -6.69 -8.56
CA GLU A 151 -15.49 -7.81 -7.87
C GLU A 151 -15.23 -7.78 -6.36
N TYR A 152 -13.99 -7.46 -5.93
CA TYR A 152 -13.66 -7.27 -4.52
C TYR A 152 -14.40 -6.06 -3.93
N ALA A 153 -14.44 -4.92 -4.63
CA ALA A 153 -15.16 -3.73 -4.19
C ALA A 153 -16.65 -3.99 -4.00
N GLN A 154 -17.27 -4.78 -4.91
CA GLN A 154 -18.67 -5.16 -4.79
C GLN A 154 -18.93 -6.19 -3.69
N HIS A 155 -17.95 -7.04 -3.39
CA HIS A 155 -18.12 -8.09 -2.38
C HIS A 155 -17.78 -7.62 -0.97
N PHE A 156 -16.78 -6.76 -0.84
CA PHE A 156 -16.25 -6.23 0.41
C PHE A 156 -16.46 -4.72 0.52
N ALA A 157 -15.51 -4.00 1.10
CA ALA A 157 -15.59 -2.56 1.29
C ALA A 157 -14.53 -1.81 0.47
N LEU A 158 -14.95 -0.76 -0.23
CA LEU A 158 -14.11 0.16 -0.99
C LEU A 158 -14.12 1.53 -0.28
N SER A 159 -12.99 2.22 -0.22
CA SER A 159 -12.94 3.66 0.09
C SER A 159 -12.81 4.47 -1.19
N ASP A 160 -13.60 5.53 -1.34
CA ASP A 160 -13.45 6.53 -2.40
C ASP A 160 -12.90 7.86 -1.89
N SER A 161 -12.36 7.86 -0.69
CA SER A 161 -11.78 9.01 0.00
C SER A 161 -10.47 8.66 0.71
N PHE A 162 -9.69 7.75 0.12
CA PHE A 162 -8.33 7.43 0.54
C PHE A 162 -7.35 8.27 -0.28
N TYR A 163 -6.38 8.88 0.38
CA TYR A 163 -5.43 9.80 -0.23
C TYR A 163 -3.99 9.38 0.04
N ASP A 164 -3.11 9.74 -0.86
CA ASP A 164 -1.69 9.82 -0.53
C ASP A 164 -1.50 10.79 0.64
N THR A 165 -0.61 10.46 1.57
CA THR A 165 -0.39 11.30 2.76
C THR A 165 0.24 12.64 2.39
N VAL A 166 1.14 12.64 1.42
CA VAL A 166 1.78 13.83 0.83
C VAL A 166 1.83 13.68 -0.69
N PHE A 167 2.02 14.76 -1.41
CA PHE A 167 2.37 14.70 -2.83
C PHE A 167 3.73 14.03 -3.04
N GLY A 168 3.93 13.42 -4.19
CA GLY A 168 5.19 12.86 -4.63
C GLY A 168 5.12 11.38 -5.00
N PRO A 169 6.25 10.81 -5.46
CA PRO A 169 6.32 9.47 -5.98
C PRO A 169 6.38 8.39 -4.88
N SER A 170 6.72 7.17 -5.26
CA SER A 170 6.60 5.95 -4.45
C SER A 170 7.29 5.99 -3.09
N THR A 171 8.50 6.58 -2.98
CA THR A 171 9.21 6.61 -1.70
C THR A 171 8.50 7.41 -0.61
N PRO A 172 8.00 8.64 -0.83
CA PRO A 172 7.14 9.33 0.13
C PRO A 172 5.93 8.50 0.58
N GLY A 173 5.22 7.85 -0.35
CA GLY A 173 4.09 6.98 -0.05
C GLY A 173 4.47 5.78 0.82
N ALA A 174 5.52 5.04 0.43
CA ALA A 174 6.02 3.89 1.18
C ALA A 174 6.52 4.27 2.59
N ILE A 175 7.26 5.39 2.73
CA ILE A 175 7.70 5.88 4.04
C ILE A 175 6.51 6.30 4.90
N ASN A 176 5.49 6.95 4.33
CA ASN A 176 4.28 7.30 5.07
C ASN A 176 3.51 6.07 5.54
N LEU A 177 3.46 4.98 4.77
CA LEU A 177 2.85 3.72 5.19
C LEU A 177 3.49 3.14 6.46
N VAL A 178 4.79 3.38 6.69
CA VAL A 178 5.49 2.74 7.82
C VAL A 178 5.84 3.69 8.95
N SER A 179 5.95 5.01 8.69
CA SER A 179 6.33 6.00 9.71
C SER A 179 5.39 7.22 9.78
N GLY A 180 4.56 7.45 8.74
CA GLY A 180 3.74 8.66 8.65
C GLY A 180 4.56 9.95 8.63
N GLN A 181 5.85 9.88 8.30
CA GLN A 181 6.79 10.96 8.47
C GLN A 181 7.91 10.88 7.43
N THR A 182 7.88 11.74 6.42
CA THR A 182 8.90 11.84 5.37
C THR A 182 10.08 12.76 5.72
N HIS A 183 10.06 13.39 6.90
CA HIS A 183 11.20 14.17 7.41
C HIS A 183 12.10 13.31 8.29
N GLY A 184 13.40 13.52 8.18
CA GLY A 184 14.44 12.78 8.91
C GLY A 184 15.53 12.22 7.99
N ALA A 185 15.52 12.63 6.72
CA ALA A 185 16.48 12.20 5.71
C ALA A 185 17.91 12.67 6.02
N ASP A 186 18.88 11.79 5.74
CA ASP A 186 20.31 12.06 5.82
C ASP A 186 20.99 11.50 4.55
N PRO A 187 21.51 12.33 3.64
CA PRO A 187 21.67 13.79 3.75
C PRO A 187 20.34 14.57 3.65
N PRO A 188 20.26 15.74 4.32
CA PRO A 188 19.00 16.51 4.39
C PRO A 188 18.65 17.27 3.10
N ASP A 189 19.63 17.54 2.25
CA ASP A 189 19.46 18.26 0.99
C ASP A 189 20.26 17.53 -0.10
N LEU A 190 19.69 16.47 -0.65
CA LEU A 190 20.17 15.78 -1.84
C LEU A 190 19.37 16.30 -3.03
N GLU A 191 20.09 16.82 -4.05
CA GLU A 191 19.46 17.54 -5.16
C GLU A 191 18.35 16.73 -5.84
N GLY A 192 17.16 17.31 -5.88
CA GLY A 192 15.98 16.68 -6.47
C GLY A 192 15.27 15.69 -5.55
N LEU A 193 15.96 15.03 -4.62
CA LEU A 193 15.45 13.89 -3.85
C LEU A 193 14.99 14.27 -2.44
N THR A 194 15.70 15.21 -1.79
CA THR A 194 15.33 15.68 -0.44
C THR A 194 15.38 17.20 -0.33
N ILE A 195 14.57 17.76 0.55
CA ILE A 195 14.54 19.20 0.84
C ILE A 195 14.37 19.45 2.33
N GLN A 196 15.32 20.17 2.95
CA GLN A 196 15.29 20.49 4.37
C GLN A 196 15.10 19.24 5.26
N GLY A 197 15.67 18.11 4.88
CA GLY A 197 15.54 16.84 5.58
C GLY A 197 14.26 16.05 5.30
N THR A 198 13.48 16.44 4.31
CA THR A 198 12.24 15.76 3.91
C THR A 198 12.41 15.12 2.53
N VAL A 199 11.99 13.87 2.39
CA VAL A 199 11.97 13.13 1.12
C VAL A 199 10.84 13.65 0.25
N ILE A 200 11.15 13.97 -1.02
CA ILE A 200 10.20 14.52 -2.01
C ILE A 200 10.28 13.84 -3.39
N ASP A 201 11.09 12.80 -3.51
CA ASP A 201 11.33 12.02 -4.72
C ASP A 201 11.76 10.60 -4.33
N ASP A 202 12.31 9.80 -5.23
CA ASP A 202 12.67 8.38 -5.05
C ASP A 202 14.17 8.14 -4.80
N PRO A 203 14.74 8.57 -3.67
CA PRO A 203 16.07 8.12 -3.29
C PRO A 203 16.05 6.65 -2.88
N ASP A 204 17.08 5.89 -3.21
CA ASP A 204 17.27 4.53 -2.69
C ASP A 204 17.64 4.52 -1.19
N PRO A 205 17.37 3.44 -0.42
CA PRO A 205 17.85 3.29 0.94
C PRO A 205 19.37 3.09 1.01
N ALA A 206 20.09 3.96 1.73
CA ALA A 206 21.54 3.84 1.90
C ALA A 206 21.98 2.58 2.66
N LEU A 207 21.03 1.91 3.31
CA LEU A 207 21.25 0.68 4.08
C LEU A 207 20.82 -0.57 3.32
N ASP A 208 21.00 -0.55 1.99
CA ASP A 208 20.70 -1.68 1.11
C ASP A 208 21.85 -1.88 0.10
N ASP A 209 22.40 -3.09 0.06
CA ASP A 209 23.48 -3.44 -0.86
C ASP A 209 23.08 -3.33 -2.35
N CYS A 210 21.78 -3.37 -2.65
CA CYS A 210 21.25 -3.32 -4.02
C CYS A 210 20.90 -1.91 -4.50
N SER A 211 21.02 -0.92 -3.62
CA SER A 211 20.79 0.50 -3.91
C SER A 211 21.89 1.13 -4.77
N GLU A 212 21.51 2.21 -5.46
CA GLU A 212 22.44 3.11 -6.15
C GLU A 212 23.02 4.13 -5.16
N PRO A 213 24.32 4.04 -4.80
CA PRO A 213 24.88 4.83 -3.69
C PRO A 213 24.86 6.36 -3.90
N ALA A 214 24.82 6.82 -5.16
CA ALA A 214 24.82 8.26 -5.47
C ALA A 214 23.50 8.93 -5.10
N ASP A 215 22.41 8.18 -5.17
CA ASP A 215 21.05 8.69 -5.01
C ASP A 215 20.37 8.10 -3.77
N SER A 216 21.16 7.74 -2.74
CA SER A 216 20.66 7.04 -1.57
C SER A 216 20.68 7.88 -0.30
N ILE A 217 19.73 7.60 0.59
CA ILE A 217 19.56 8.26 1.89
C ILE A 217 19.32 7.24 3.01
N SER A 218 19.50 7.68 4.25
CA SER A 218 18.93 7.00 5.42
C SER A 218 17.88 7.88 6.10
N MET A 219 16.95 7.25 6.83
CA MET A 219 15.93 7.95 7.59
C MET A 219 16.14 7.84 9.08
N LYS A 220 15.83 8.91 9.81
CA LYS A 220 15.81 8.96 11.28
C LYS A 220 14.37 8.98 11.77
N GLY A 221 14.14 8.39 12.92
CA GLY A 221 12.82 8.36 13.55
C GLY A 221 12.34 6.94 13.83
N LYS A 222 11.09 6.84 14.21
CA LYS A 222 10.41 5.57 14.49
C LYS A 222 9.52 5.16 13.33
N THR A 223 9.32 3.86 13.22
CA THR A 223 8.35 3.23 12.34
C THR A 223 7.31 2.48 13.18
N ILE A 224 6.24 2.01 12.54
CA ILE A 224 5.30 1.08 13.16
C ILE A 224 6.01 -0.20 13.65
N GLY A 225 7.07 -0.64 12.97
CA GLY A 225 7.89 -1.79 13.39
C GLY A 225 8.48 -1.63 14.79
N ASP A 226 8.93 -0.41 15.16
CA ASP A 226 9.41 -0.12 16.52
C ASP A 226 8.30 -0.30 17.58
N LEU A 227 7.08 0.11 17.26
CA LEU A 227 5.94 -0.02 18.16
C LEU A 227 5.51 -1.48 18.31
N LEU A 228 5.49 -2.23 17.22
CA LEU A 228 5.18 -3.66 17.20
C LEU A 228 6.23 -4.45 18.01
N ASN A 229 7.52 -4.18 17.79
CA ASN A 229 8.62 -4.78 18.56
C ASN A 229 8.51 -4.50 20.06
N ALA A 230 8.17 -3.26 20.46
CA ALA A 230 7.98 -2.90 21.85
C ALA A 230 6.85 -3.70 22.54
N ARG A 231 5.86 -4.16 21.77
CA ARG A 231 4.73 -4.99 22.21
C ARG A 231 4.94 -6.48 21.96
N LYS A 232 6.06 -6.88 21.32
CA LYS A 232 6.35 -8.27 20.91
C LYS A 232 5.30 -8.84 19.96
N ILE A 233 4.73 -7.99 19.11
CA ILE A 233 3.81 -8.37 18.04
C ILE A 233 4.65 -8.79 16.86
N THR A 234 4.37 -9.94 16.28
CA THR A 234 5.10 -10.44 15.10
C THR A 234 4.74 -9.64 13.86
N TRP A 235 5.75 -9.28 13.06
CA TRP A 235 5.53 -8.52 11.84
C TRP A 235 6.63 -8.75 10.81
N GLY A 236 6.37 -8.40 9.55
CA GLY A 236 7.38 -8.43 8.50
C GLY A 236 6.96 -7.66 7.27
N TRP A 237 7.96 -7.18 6.54
CA TRP A 237 7.83 -6.72 5.15
C TRP A 237 8.31 -7.83 4.23
N PHE A 238 7.51 -8.15 3.21
CA PHE A 238 7.76 -9.25 2.27
C PHE A 238 7.69 -8.70 0.85
N GLN A 239 8.85 -8.57 0.20
CA GLN A 239 8.95 -7.98 -1.14
C GLN A 239 9.49 -8.98 -2.16
N GLY A 240 8.90 -8.99 -3.35
CA GLY A 240 9.37 -9.83 -4.45
C GLY A 240 10.78 -9.48 -4.88
N GLY A 241 11.63 -10.50 -5.03
CA GLY A 241 13.02 -10.34 -5.45
C GLY A 241 13.99 -9.87 -4.38
N PHE A 242 13.57 -9.78 -3.10
CA PHE A 242 14.47 -9.46 -1.98
C PHE A 242 15.54 -10.53 -1.78
N GLN A 243 15.25 -11.78 -2.13
CA GLN A 243 16.23 -12.86 -2.06
C GLN A 243 17.39 -12.64 -3.05
N LEU A 244 18.61 -12.79 -2.55
CA LEU A 244 19.82 -12.65 -3.36
C LEU A 244 19.91 -13.70 -4.47
N THR A 245 20.34 -13.27 -5.65
CA THR A 245 20.76 -14.19 -6.72
C THR A 245 22.23 -14.56 -6.63
N ALA A 246 23.06 -13.69 -6.07
CA ALA A 246 24.50 -13.89 -5.88
C ALA A 246 25.07 -12.93 -4.84
N ARG A 247 26.38 -13.06 -4.55
CA ARG A 247 27.19 -12.07 -3.86
C ARG A 247 28.44 -11.76 -4.65
N THR A 248 28.92 -10.53 -4.55
CA THR A 248 30.25 -10.16 -5.08
C THR A 248 31.36 -10.86 -4.31
N ALA A 249 32.59 -10.85 -4.84
CA ALA A 249 33.76 -11.35 -4.12
C ALA A 249 34.02 -10.65 -2.77
N GLN A 250 33.50 -9.42 -2.60
CA GLN A 250 33.55 -8.64 -1.37
C GLN A 250 32.35 -8.87 -0.44
N GLY A 251 31.42 -9.75 -0.83
CA GLY A 251 30.24 -10.12 -0.02
C GLY A 251 29.02 -9.23 -0.22
N LYS A 252 29.07 -8.19 -1.09
CA LYS A 252 27.92 -7.33 -1.40
C LYS A 252 26.82 -8.15 -2.08
N ALA A 253 25.57 -7.91 -1.70
CA ALA A 253 24.39 -8.54 -2.29
C ALA A 253 24.22 -8.19 -3.78
N ILE A 254 23.67 -9.12 -4.54
CA ILE A 254 23.22 -8.92 -5.93
C ILE A 254 21.77 -9.37 -6.01
N CYS A 255 20.85 -8.40 -6.20
CA CYS A 255 19.42 -8.59 -6.36
C CYS A 255 19.11 -8.62 -7.86
N GLY A 256 19.38 -9.74 -8.51
CA GLY A 256 19.33 -9.88 -9.97
C GLY A 256 18.20 -10.78 -10.47
N SER A 257 17.23 -11.15 -9.64
CA SER A 257 16.06 -11.90 -10.10
C SER A 257 15.23 -11.06 -11.07
N MET A 258 14.63 -11.74 -12.05
CA MET A 258 13.82 -11.10 -13.08
C MET A 258 12.60 -11.96 -13.38
N THR A 259 11.44 -11.35 -13.37
CA THR A 259 10.18 -11.93 -13.82
C THR A 259 9.73 -11.27 -15.14
N ARG A 260 8.88 -11.95 -15.88
CA ARG A 260 8.34 -11.41 -17.14
C ARG A 260 6.92 -10.91 -16.90
N ASN A 261 6.66 -9.69 -17.35
CA ASN A 261 5.29 -9.18 -17.42
C ASN A 261 4.47 -9.88 -18.51
N THR A 262 3.19 -9.56 -18.61
CA THR A 262 2.24 -10.09 -19.61
C THR A 262 2.73 -9.97 -21.06
N PHE A 263 3.57 -8.97 -21.36
CA PHE A 263 4.20 -8.78 -22.67
C PHE A 263 5.51 -9.57 -22.84
N SER A 264 5.83 -10.46 -21.91
CA SER A 264 7.09 -11.22 -21.89
C SER A 264 8.36 -10.36 -21.80
N ILE A 265 8.25 -9.12 -21.33
CA ILE A 265 9.39 -8.24 -21.06
C ILE A 265 9.98 -8.65 -19.71
N PRO A 266 11.31 -8.91 -19.61
CA PRO A 266 11.94 -9.21 -18.34
C PRO A 266 12.12 -7.92 -17.51
N ILE A 267 11.54 -7.90 -16.32
CA ILE A 267 11.61 -6.81 -15.36
C ILE A 267 12.41 -7.29 -14.15
N ARG A 268 13.28 -6.43 -13.58
CA ARG A 268 13.97 -6.74 -12.33
C ARG A 268 12.95 -6.76 -11.19
N ASP A 269 12.93 -7.84 -10.40
CA ASP A 269 11.90 -8.06 -9.39
C ASP A 269 11.99 -7.11 -8.20
N TYR A 270 13.21 -6.84 -7.72
CA TYR A 270 13.46 -6.00 -6.55
C TYR A 270 13.75 -4.55 -6.94
N VAL A 271 13.00 -3.64 -6.36
CA VAL A 271 13.20 -2.18 -6.45
C VAL A 271 13.52 -1.69 -5.03
N PRO A 272 14.74 -1.16 -4.76
CA PRO A 272 15.17 -0.82 -3.41
C PRO A 272 14.31 0.25 -2.74
N HIS A 273 13.91 1.31 -3.46
CA HIS A 273 13.12 2.40 -2.88
C HIS A 273 11.67 2.01 -2.55
N HIS A 274 11.18 0.85 -2.99
CA HIS A 274 9.89 0.28 -2.55
C HIS A 274 9.98 -0.47 -1.21
N GLU A 275 11.17 -0.51 -0.56
CA GLU A 275 11.40 -1.20 0.72
C GLU A 275 11.60 -0.18 1.86
N PRO A 276 10.52 0.38 2.45
CA PRO A 276 10.63 1.54 3.34
C PRO A 276 11.38 1.27 4.64
N PHE A 277 11.40 0.04 5.14
CA PHE A 277 12.13 -0.28 6.37
C PHE A 277 13.65 -0.34 6.19
N GLN A 278 14.13 -0.46 4.95
CA GLN A 278 15.57 -0.43 4.63
C GLN A 278 16.20 0.97 4.83
N TYR A 279 15.38 2.03 4.91
CA TYR A 279 15.90 3.37 5.21
C TYR A 279 16.28 3.55 6.68
N TYR A 280 15.81 2.69 7.58
CA TYR A 280 15.96 2.86 9.03
C TYR A 280 16.94 1.84 9.62
N ALA A 281 18.00 2.33 10.29
CA ALA A 281 19.07 1.48 10.81
C ALA A 281 18.62 0.38 11.79
N GLN A 282 17.48 0.60 12.49
CA GLN A 282 16.94 -0.39 13.44
C GLN A 282 16.25 -1.57 12.77
N SER A 283 15.77 -1.42 11.54
CA SER A 283 15.04 -2.47 10.79
C SER A 283 15.71 -2.89 9.48
N ALA A 284 16.74 -2.17 9.03
CA ALA A 284 17.41 -2.52 7.79
C ALA A 284 18.09 -3.90 7.85
N ASN A 285 18.01 -4.62 6.74
CA ASN A 285 18.72 -5.86 6.45
C ASN A 285 19.66 -5.63 5.24
N PRO A 286 20.77 -4.89 5.40
CA PRO A 286 21.56 -4.39 4.27
C PRO A 286 22.10 -5.50 3.34
N HIS A 287 22.28 -6.68 3.90
CA HIS A 287 22.88 -7.81 3.18
C HIS A 287 21.86 -8.83 2.73
N HIS A 288 20.56 -8.55 2.83
CA HIS A 288 19.47 -9.44 2.47
C HIS A 288 19.66 -10.85 3.05
N LEU A 289 19.93 -10.92 4.35
CA LEU A 289 20.08 -12.19 5.05
C LEU A 289 18.71 -12.85 5.21
N PRO A 290 18.59 -14.15 4.90
CA PRO A 290 17.32 -14.86 5.11
C PRO A 290 17.02 -14.98 6.62
N PRO A 291 15.78 -15.31 7.01
CA PRO A 291 15.47 -15.65 8.39
C PRO A 291 16.31 -16.88 8.82
N THR A 292 16.72 -16.90 10.09
CA THR A 292 17.53 -18.02 10.64
C THR A 292 16.78 -19.36 10.60
N SER A 293 15.46 -19.30 10.60
CA SER A 293 14.56 -20.41 10.32
C SER A 293 13.17 -19.87 9.95
N TRP A 294 12.36 -20.69 9.29
CA TRP A 294 10.97 -20.30 8.98
C TRP A 294 10.15 -19.95 10.24
N ALA A 295 10.47 -20.57 11.40
CA ALA A 295 9.79 -20.28 12.67
C ALA A 295 10.14 -18.90 13.25
N ASN A 296 11.20 -18.26 12.77
CA ASN A 296 11.63 -16.92 13.17
C ASN A 296 11.07 -15.81 12.25
N ILE A 297 10.34 -16.16 11.20
CA ILE A 297 9.65 -15.17 10.38
C ILE A 297 8.70 -14.37 11.28
N GLY A 298 8.78 -13.05 11.20
CA GLY A 298 8.02 -12.13 12.05
C GLY A 298 8.66 -11.82 13.41
N HIS A 299 9.78 -12.45 13.74
CA HIS A 299 10.55 -12.18 14.97
C HIS A 299 11.88 -11.47 14.67
N ASP A 300 12.43 -10.78 15.69
CA ASP A 300 13.75 -10.13 15.55
C ASP A 300 14.85 -11.20 15.43
N ASP A 301 15.48 -11.25 14.26
CA ASP A 301 16.65 -12.08 13.97
C ASP A 301 17.57 -11.35 12.94
N GLN A 302 18.44 -12.08 12.25
CA GLN A 302 19.33 -11.49 11.25
C GLN A 302 18.60 -10.87 10.05
N ALA A 303 17.37 -11.31 9.73
CA ALA A 303 16.55 -10.75 8.66
C ALA A 303 15.93 -9.39 9.02
N LYS A 304 15.93 -9.00 10.30
CA LYS A 304 15.40 -7.71 10.75
C LYS A 304 13.98 -7.39 10.29
N HIS A 305 13.15 -8.44 10.15
CA HIS A 305 11.77 -8.37 9.64
C HIS A 305 11.66 -8.04 8.14
N GLN A 306 12.77 -8.04 7.38
CA GLN A 306 12.79 -7.83 5.94
C GLN A 306 13.02 -9.15 5.22
N TYR A 307 12.07 -9.56 4.39
CA TYR A 307 11.98 -10.89 3.82
C TYR A 307 11.69 -10.86 2.32
N ASP A 308 12.05 -11.94 1.65
CA ASP A 308 11.55 -12.20 0.31
C ASP A 308 10.08 -12.65 0.34
N LEU A 309 9.34 -12.35 -0.72
CA LEU A 309 7.94 -12.77 -0.86
C LEU A 309 7.76 -14.30 -0.73
N SER A 310 8.76 -15.10 -1.08
CA SER A 310 8.74 -16.54 -0.88
C SER A 310 8.68 -16.95 0.61
N ASP A 311 9.26 -16.14 1.50
CA ASP A 311 9.17 -16.36 2.96
C ASP A 311 7.76 -16.12 3.48
N PHE A 312 7.01 -15.16 2.90
CA PHE A 312 5.58 -14.97 3.19
C PHE A 312 4.78 -16.24 2.91
N TRP A 313 5.00 -16.84 1.73
CA TRP A 313 4.34 -18.08 1.37
C TRP A 313 4.75 -19.23 2.27
N HIS A 314 6.01 -19.31 2.67
CA HIS A 314 6.48 -20.31 3.63
C HIS A 314 5.84 -20.15 5.00
N ALA A 315 5.65 -18.91 5.49
CA ALA A 315 4.96 -18.63 6.75
C ALA A 315 3.48 -19.03 6.67
N LEU A 316 2.80 -18.64 5.58
CA LEU A 316 1.39 -18.97 5.36
C LEU A 316 1.15 -20.49 5.32
N ASP A 317 1.92 -21.22 4.51
CA ASP A 317 1.76 -22.68 4.33
C ASP A 317 2.04 -23.48 5.61
N ARG A 318 2.71 -22.90 6.59
CA ARG A 318 3.06 -23.53 7.87
C ARG A 318 2.25 -23.05 9.06
N GLY A 319 1.27 -22.14 8.83
CA GLY A 319 0.48 -21.56 9.92
C GLY A 319 1.32 -20.68 10.87
N ASN A 320 2.35 -20.01 10.34
CA ASN A 320 3.22 -19.09 11.08
C ASN A 320 3.12 -17.65 10.51
N LEU A 321 1.95 -17.28 10.00
CA LEU A 321 1.73 -15.94 9.47
C LEU A 321 1.91 -14.90 10.59
N PRO A 322 2.74 -13.85 10.41
CA PRO A 322 2.85 -12.78 11.39
C PRO A 322 1.52 -12.09 11.68
N ALA A 323 1.40 -11.45 12.84
CA ALA A 323 0.23 -10.65 13.18
C ALA A 323 0.07 -9.44 12.25
N VAL A 324 1.19 -8.85 11.79
CA VAL A 324 1.18 -7.79 10.77
C VAL A 324 2.13 -8.17 9.65
N SER A 325 1.63 -8.24 8.43
CA SER A 325 2.41 -8.52 7.22
C SER A 325 2.20 -7.43 6.19
N PHE A 326 3.27 -6.79 5.76
CA PHE A 326 3.27 -5.91 4.60
C PHE A 326 3.77 -6.73 3.41
N VAL A 327 3.03 -6.71 2.31
CA VAL A 327 3.29 -7.55 1.14
C VAL A 327 3.41 -6.68 -0.09
N LYS A 328 4.54 -6.75 -0.76
CA LYS A 328 4.84 -6.02 -2.01
C LYS A 328 5.13 -7.03 -3.12
N ALA A 329 4.47 -6.89 -4.26
CA ALA A 329 4.73 -7.69 -5.44
C ALA A 329 6.17 -7.54 -5.94
N ALA A 330 6.64 -8.48 -6.77
CA ALA A 330 7.77 -8.19 -7.65
C ALA A 330 7.37 -7.14 -8.67
N ALA A 331 8.30 -6.28 -9.09
CA ALA A 331 8.00 -5.14 -9.98
C ALA A 331 7.24 -5.52 -11.26
N ALA A 332 7.47 -6.72 -11.81
CA ALA A 332 6.71 -7.20 -12.96
C ALA A 332 5.20 -7.38 -12.69
N HIS A 333 4.76 -7.34 -11.43
CA HIS A 333 3.39 -7.66 -10.99
C HIS A 333 2.82 -6.63 -10.00
N ASP A 334 3.45 -5.47 -9.86
CA ASP A 334 3.05 -4.43 -8.90
C ASP A 334 2.02 -3.42 -9.43
N GLY A 335 1.80 -3.39 -10.76
CA GLY A 335 0.84 -2.50 -11.39
C GLY A 335 1.44 -1.22 -11.97
N HIS A 336 2.72 -0.91 -11.67
CA HIS A 336 3.38 0.32 -12.09
C HIS A 336 3.40 0.49 -13.61
N ALA A 337 2.89 1.59 -14.09
CA ALA A 337 2.92 1.95 -15.51
C ALA A 337 4.36 1.92 -16.06
N GLY A 338 4.50 1.69 -17.36
CA GLY A 338 5.81 1.61 -18.01
C GLY A 338 6.46 0.23 -17.98
N TYR A 339 6.26 -0.60 -16.95
CA TYR A 339 6.86 -1.93 -16.90
C TYR A 339 5.93 -3.05 -16.35
N SER A 340 4.86 -2.72 -15.69
CA SER A 340 3.79 -3.61 -15.24
C SER A 340 2.44 -3.03 -15.67
N GLY A 341 1.35 -3.67 -15.38
CA GLY A 341 0.03 -3.16 -15.71
C GLY A 341 -1.09 -3.86 -14.96
N PRO A 342 -2.34 -3.42 -15.13
CA PRO A 342 -3.46 -3.92 -14.34
C PRO A 342 -3.72 -5.42 -14.49
N LEU A 343 -3.26 -6.06 -15.58
CA LEU A 343 -3.41 -7.51 -15.75
C LEU A 343 -2.33 -8.31 -15.05
N ASP A 344 -1.11 -7.78 -14.99
CA ASP A 344 -0.01 -8.35 -14.21
C ASP A 344 -0.33 -8.25 -12.70
N GLU A 345 -0.80 -7.10 -12.27
CA GLU A 345 -1.26 -6.83 -10.92
C GLU A 345 -2.42 -7.74 -10.53
N GLN A 346 -3.46 -7.86 -11.39
CA GLN A 346 -4.62 -8.71 -11.13
C GLN A 346 -4.21 -10.16 -10.85
N GLY A 347 -3.27 -10.69 -11.64
CA GLY A 347 -2.77 -12.05 -11.44
C GLY A 347 -2.22 -12.24 -10.02
N PHE A 348 -1.31 -11.37 -9.60
CA PHE A 348 -0.72 -11.39 -8.27
C PHE A 348 -1.74 -11.21 -7.15
N LEU A 349 -2.63 -10.21 -7.28
CA LEU A 349 -3.64 -9.92 -6.26
C LEU A 349 -4.59 -11.10 -6.06
N VAL A 350 -5.11 -11.65 -7.16
CA VAL A 350 -6.08 -12.75 -7.10
C VAL A 350 -5.44 -14.02 -6.52
N GLU A 351 -4.23 -14.39 -6.96
CA GLU A 351 -3.52 -15.54 -6.39
C GLU A 351 -3.25 -15.35 -4.90
N THR A 352 -2.82 -14.16 -4.49
CA THR A 352 -2.52 -13.82 -3.09
C THR A 352 -3.78 -13.89 -2.24
N ILE A 353 -4.85 -13.21 -2.64
CA ILE A 353 -6.09 -13.12 -1.86
C ILE A 353 -6.78 -14.50 -1.78
N ASN A 354 -6.88 -15.24 -2.89
CA ASN A 354 -7.44 -16.61 -2.89
C ASN A 354 -6.69 -17.53 -1.89
N ARG A 355 -5.35 -17.41 -1.80
CA ARG A 355 -4.56 -18.19 -0.84
C ARG A 355 -4.81 -17.77 0.60
N LEU A 356 -4.89 -16.46 0.86
CA LEU A 356 -5.19 -15.93 2.19
C LEU A 356 -6.60 -16.30 2.66
N GLU A 357 -7.57 -16.31 1.76
CA GLU A 357 -8.93 -16.73 2.09
C GLU A 357 -9.07 -18.24 2.37
N ALA A 358 -8.13 -19.05 1.91
CA ALA A 358 -8.16 -20.50 2.06
C ALA A 358 -7.56 -21.02 3.38
N VAL A 359 -6.84 -20.19 4.16
CA VAL A 359 -6.20 -20.64 5.40
C VAL A 359 -7.11 -20.48 6.63
N PRO A 360 -6.86 -21.27 7.70
CA PRO A 360 -7.69 -21.19 8.93
C PRO A 360 -7.67 -19.80 9.60
N GLU A 361 -6.60 -19.04 9.43
CA GLU A 361 -6.39 -17.69 9.97
C GLU A 361 -7.31 -16.66 9.30
N TRP A 362 -7.88 -16.95 8.13
CA TRP A 362 -8.81 -16.08 7.41
C TRP A 362 -9.93 -15.55 8.31
N LYS A 363 -10.48 -16.39 9.19
CA LYS A 363 -11.57 -16.03 10.11
C LYS A 363 -11.26 -14.81 11.01
N ASP A 364 -9.99 -14.50 11.27
CA ASP A 364 -9.49 -13.44 12.13
C ASP A 364 -8.57 -12.46 11.37
N MET A 365 -8.68 -12.42 10.02
CA MET A 365 -7.81 -11.65 9.13
C MET A 365 -8.51 -10.43 8.56
N ALA A 366 -7.74 -9.36 8.38
CA ALA A 366 -8.08 -8.24 7.51
C ALA A 366 -6.97 -8.03 6.49
N ILE A 367 -7.32 -8.04 5.20
CA ILE A 367 -6.45 -7.61 4.11
C ILE A 367 -6.80 -6.16 3.82
N ILE A 368 -5.80 -5.29 3.81
CA ILE A 368 -5.90 -3.90 3.36
C ILE A 368 -5.10 -3.82 2.06
N LEU A 369 -5.80 -3.60 0.95
CA LEU A 369 -5.19 -3.40 -0.36
C LEU A 369 -5.15 -1.91 -0.65
N ALA A 370 -3.95 -1.35 -0.85
CA ALA A 370 -3.72 0.06 -1.07
C ALA A 370 -2.55 0.28 -2.05
N TRP A 371 -2.40 1.50 -2.51
CA TRP A 371 -1.36 1.94 -3.45
C TRP A 371 -0.52 3.05 -2.83
N ASP A 372 0.70 3.20 -3.32
CA ASP A 372 1.70 4.11 -2.76
C ASP A 372 1.57 5.55 -3.29
N ASP A 373 1.29 5.73 -4.57
CA ASP A 373 1.05 7.03 -5.19
C ASP A 373 0.14 6.91 -6.43
N SER A 374 -0.06 8.03 -7.14
CA SER A 374 -1.00 8.16 -8.25
C SER A 374 -0.40 7.88 -9.62
N ASP A 375 0.91 7.74 -9.79
CA ASP A 375 1.62 7.79 -11.08
C ASP A 375 1.29 9.07 -11.90
N GLY A 376 0.79 10.12 -11.26
CA GLY A 376 0.33 11.31 -11.98
C GLY A 376 -0.96 11.14 -12.77
N TRP A 377 -1.61 9.97 -12.77
CA TRP A 377 -2.90 9.75 -13.44
C TRP A 377 -3.96 10.74 -12.98
N TYR A 378 -4.77 11.20 -13.93
CA TYR A 378 -5.84 12.15 -13.63
C TYR A 378 -6.78 11.64 -12.53
N ASP A 379 -7.00 12.49 -11.54
CA ASP A 379 -8.13 12.40 -10.61
C ASP A 379 -8.84 13.77 -10.55
N HIS A 380 -10.18 13.74 -10.59
CA HIS A 380 -10.96 14.95 -10.63
C HIS A 380 -11.06 15.65 -9.27
N GLN A 381 -10.70 14.96 -8.18
CA GLN A 381 -10.86 15.47 -6.84
C GLN A 381 -9.54 15.98 -6.26
N MET A 382 -9.48 17.28 -6.03
CA MET A 382 -8.40 17.91 -5.30
C MET A 382 -8.35 17.39 -3.87
N PRO A 383 -7.19 16.90 -3.40
CA PRO A 383 -7.01 16.51 -2.00
C PRO A 383 -7.15 17.72 -1.05
N PRO A 384 -7.62 17.52 0.20
CA PRO A 384 -7.58 18.56 1.21
C PRO A 384 -6.15 18.80 1.68
N SER A 385 -5.69 20.06 1.67
CA SER A 385 -4.39 20.39 2.25
C SER A 385 -4.49 20.43 3.78
N VAL A 386 -4.07 19.35 4.44
CA VAL A 386 -4.10 19.21 5.92
C VAL A 386 -2.80 19.67 6.57
N MET A 387 -1.68 19.59 5.85
CA MET A 387 -0.38 20.08 6.29
C MET A 387 0.16 21.07 5.26
N GLY A 388 0.41 22.29 5.70
CA GLY A 388 0.99 23.32 4.84
C GLY A 388 2.51 23.20 4.79
N SER A 389 3.08 23.64 3.67
CA SER A 389 4.52 23.70 3.42
C SER A 389 4.90 24.96 2.67
N ALA A 390 6.13 25.46 2.86
CA ALA A 390 6.66 26.64 2.21
C ALA A 390 8.15 26.45 1.86
N THR A 391 8.42 25.50 0.98
CA THR A 391 9.77 25.25 0.42
C THR A 391 9.80 25.64 -1.05
N LYS A 392 10.98 25.64 -1.66
CA LYS A 392 11.12 25.91 -3.10
C LYS A 392 10.46 24.84 -3.99
N ALA A 393 10.17 23.65 -3.44
CA ALA A 393 9.52 22.55 -4.16
C ALA A 393 7.98 22.66 -4.13
N ASP A 394 7.40 23.46 -3.22
CA ASP A 394 5.95 23.61 -3.12
C ASP A 394 5.39 24.44 -4.28
N ALA A 395 4.26 24.00 -4.83
CA ALA A 395 3.63 24.71 -5.96
C ALA A 395 2.11 24.69 -5.96
N LEU A 396 1.46 24.06 -4.96
CA LEU A 396 0.01 23.83 -4.98
C LEU A 396 -0.81 25.14 -5.10
N ASN A 397 -0.55 26.12 -4.25
CA ASN A 397 -1.26 27.39 -4.27
C ASN A 397 -0.56 28.43 -5.15
N ARG A 398 0.77 28.39 -5.20
CA ARG A 398 1.68 29.17 -6.03
C ARG A 398 3.10 28.70 -5.77
N ASN A 399 4.04 29.07 -6.61
CA ASN A 399 5.46 28.74 -6.41
C ASN A 399 5.92 29.07 -4.97
N GLY A 400 6.50 28.09 -4.29
CA GLY A 400 6.97 28.19 -2.92
C GLY A 400 5.89 28.08 -1.85
N LEU A 401 4.68 27.57 -2.16
CA LEU A 401 3.58 27.50 -1.19
C LEU A 401 2.65 26.30 -1.42
N CYS A 402 2.36 25.60 -0.33
CA CYS A 402 1.27 24.63 -0.19
C CYS A 402 0.47 24.93 1.08
N GLY A 403 -0.75 25.39 0.95
CA GLY A 403 -1.59 25.74 2.10
C GLY A 403 -0.94 26.78 3.03
N THR A 404 -1.25 26.70 4.31
CA THR A 404 -0.65 27.55 5.35
C THR A 404 0.16 26.68 6.30
N PRO A 405 1.50 26.75 6.29
CA PRO A 405 2.32 25.94 7.19
C PRO A 405 2.07 26.31 8.66
N SER A 406 1.91 25.31 9.50
CA SER A 406 1.82 25.50 10.94
C SER A 406 3.20 25.89 11.53
N PRO A 407 3.26 26.67 12.62
CA PRO A 407 4.52 26.96 13.28
C PRO A 407 5.25 25.66 13.67
N ASN A 408 6.52 25.57 13.33
CA ASN A 408 7.41 24.42 13.57
C ASN A 408 7.02 23.13 12.81
N SER A 409 6.14 23.18 11.79
CA SER A 409 5.96 22.05 10.89
C SER A 409 7.19 21.88 10.00
N TYR A 410 7.50 20.63 9.64
CA TYR A 410 8.54 20.35 8.67
C TYR A 410 8.08 20.77 7.26
N GLY A 411 8.97 21.39 6.49
CA GLY A 411 8.73 21.74 5.08
C GLY A 411 8.85 20.50 4.17
N GLY A 412 8.35 20.61 2.93
CA GLY A 412 8.40 19.52 1.95
C GLY A 412 7.36 18.41 2.17
N ARG A 413 6.35 18.66 3.02
CA ARG A 413 5.29 17.70 3.34
C ARG A 413 3.90 18.22 2.93
N CYS A 414 3.83 18.82 1.74
CA CYS A 414 2.56 19.22 1.16
C CYS A 414 1.61 18.03 1.06
N GLY A 415 0.46 18.08 1.66
CA GLY A 415 -0.50 16.96 1.66
C GLY A 415 -1.85 17.33 2.30
N HIS A 416 -2.86 16.51 2.10
CA HIS A 416 -2.78 15.22 1.39
C HIS A 416 -2.39 15.39 -0.08
N GLY A 417 -1.81 14.33 -0.65
CA GLY A 417 -1.56 14.13 -2.07
C GLY A 417 -2.76 13.58 -2.83
N PRO A 418 -2.59 13.03 -4.05
CA PRO A 418 -3.65 12.52 -4.88
C PRO A 418 -4.56 11.49 -4.19
N ARG A 419 -5.75 11.29 -4.72
CA ARG A 419 -6.67 10.27 -4.25
C ARG A 419 -6.32 8.92 -4.87
N LEU A 420 -6.25 7.88 -4.02
CA LEU A 420 -5.86 6.52 -4.36
C LEU A 420 -7.00 5.54 -4.05
N PRO A 421 -7.02 4.33 -4.62
CA PRO A 421 -7.93 3.29 -4.18
C PRO A 421 -7.52 2.69 -2.83
N LEU A 422 -8.50 2.23 -2.04
CA LEU A 422 -8.27 1.36 -0.88
C LEU A 422 -9.42 0.38 -0.73
N LEU A 423 -9.11 -0.91 -0.55
CA LEU A 423 -10.09 -1.94 -0.26
C LEU A 423 -9.78 -2.61 1.09
N ALA A 424 -10.84 -2.88 1.86
CA ALA A 424 -10.78 -3.72 3.06
C ALA A 424 -11.47 -5.05 2.76
N ILE A 425 -10.69 -6.14 2.75
CA ILE A 425 -11.11 -7.50 2.39
C ILE A 425 -11.01 -8.35 3.65
N SER A 426 -12.12 -8.83 4.18
CA SER A 426 -12.17 -9.52 5.47
C SER A 426 -13.53 -10.19 5.67
N PRO A 427 -13.64 -11.27 6.47
CA PRO A 427 -14.93 -11.76 6.95
C PRO A 427 -15.72 -10.71 7.74
N TYR A 428 -15.07 -9.66 8.21
CA TYR A 428 -15.67 -8.54 8.94
C TYR A 428 -15.89 -7.30 8.08
N ALA A 429 -15.43 -7.26 6.83
CA ALA A 429 -15.66 -6.12 5.95
C ALA A 429 -17.17 -5.94 5.69
N ARG A 430 -17.62 -4.70 5.58
CA ARG A 430 -18.99 -4.42 5.13
C ARG A 430 -19.14 -4.82 3.68
N ALA A 431 -20.11 -5.68 3.40
CA ALA A 431 -20.34 -6.17 2.04
C ALA A 431 -20.96 -5.10 1.16
N ASN A 432 -20.47 -4.97 -0.08
CA ASN A 432 -20.98 -4.04 -1.09
C ASN A 432 -21.10 -2.60 -0.55
N PHE A 433 -20.04 -2.11 0.04
CA PHE A 433 -20.02 -0.85 0.78
C PHE A 433 -18.95 0.09 0.25
N VAL A 434 -19.32 1.36 0.08
CA VAL A 434 -18.37 2.44 -0.22
C VAL A 434 -18.26 3.35 1.00
N ASP A 435 -17.04 3.50 1.52
CA ASP A 435 -16.73 4.42 2.62
C ASP A 435 -16.25 5.76 2.05
N HIS A 436 -16.90 6.83 2.48
CA HIS A 436 -16.58 8.21 2.11
C HIS A 436 -15.77 8.93 3.19
N THR A 437 -15.35 8.22 4.23
CA THR A 437 -14.52 8.80 5.30
C THR A 437 -13.15 9.16 4.73
N MET A 438 -12.70 10.37 4.98
CA MET A 438 -11.37 10.81 4.57
C MET A 438 -10.31 10.04 5.36
N VAL A 439 -9.49 9.31 4.65
CA VAL A 439 -8.39 8.47 5.17
C VAL A 439 -7.17 8.63 4.26
N ASP A 440 -5.99 8.27 4.77
CA ASP A 440 -4.72 8.31 4.05
C ASP A 440 -3.87 7.07 4.39
N GLN A 441 -2.68 6.95 3.81
CA GLN A 441 -1.79 5.80 4.06
C GLN A 441 -1.52 5.61 5.56
N THR A 442 -1.46 6.68 6.35
CA THR A 442 -1.22 6.58 7.79
C THR A 442 -2.46 6.12 8.57
N SER A 443 -3.63 6.10 7.94
CA SER A 443 -4.82 5.44 8.50
C SER A 443 -4.62 3.93 8.65
N ILE A 444 -3.77 3.32 7.81
CA ILE A 444 -3.38 1.91 7.93
C ILE A 444 -2.52 1.71 9.18
N ILE A 445 -1.52 2.59 9.40
CA ILE A 445 -0.74 2.60 10.65
C ILE A 445 -1.68 2.73 11.85
N ARG A 446 -2.57 3.73 11.82
CA ARG A 446 -3.52 3.99 12.90
C ARG A 446 -4.40 2.79 13.21
N PHE A 447 -4.87 2.07 12.20
CA PHE A 447 -5.67 0.84 12.39
C PHE A 447 -4.87 -0.24 13.12
N ILE A 448 -3.60 -0.45 12.75
CA ILE A 448 -2.69 -1.39 13.42
C ILE A 448 -2.45 -0.94 14.87
N GLU A 449 -2.09 0.32 15.09
CA GLU A 449 -1.83 0.89 16.41
C GLU A 449 -3.02 0.76 17.35
N ASP A 450 -4.21 1.10 16.87
CA ASP A 450 -5.45 1.04 17.65
C ASP A 450 -5.84 -0.42 17.97
N ASN A 451 -5.64 -1.34 17.02
CA ASN A 451 -5.95 -2.75 17.21
C ASN A 451 -5.09 -3.42 18.29
N TRP A 452 -3.79 -3.12 18.33
CA TRP A 452 -2.86 -3.68 19.31
C TRP A 452 -2.51 -2.74 20.48
N ASN A 453 -3.15 -1.56 20.53
CA ASN A 453 -2.91 -0.54 21.55
C ASN A 453 -1.42 -0.21 21.74
N THR A 454 -0.71 0.00 20.63
CA THR A 454 0.74 0.28 20.63
C THR A 454 1.07 1.73 21.01
N GLY A 455 0.11 2.63 20.93
CA GLY A 455 0.30 4.07 20.96
C GLY A 455 0.68 4.61 19.58
N ARG A 456 1.04 5.88 19.46
CA ARG A 456 1.34 6.60 18.22
C ARG A 456 2.85 6.73 18.00
N ILE A 457 3.28 6.83 16.74
CA ILE A 457 4.69 7.01 16.36
C ILE A 457 5.24 8.33 16.92
N GLY A 458 4.46 9.40 16.84
CA GLY A 458 4.88 10.72 17.33
C GLY A 458 5.70 11.52 16.30
N ASN A 459 6.40 12.54 16.75
CA ASN A 459 7.28 13.40 15.93
C ASN A 459 6.61 13.96 14.66
N GLN A 460 5.38 14.43 14.77
CA GLN A 460 4.56 14.94 13.65
C GLN A 460 4.24 13.86 12.58
N SER A 461 4.25 12.56 12.94
CA SER A 461 3.67 11.53 12.10
C SER A 461 2.17 11.82 11.88
N TYR A 462 1.68 11.59 10.67
CA TYR A 462 0.27 11.82 10.33
C TYR A 462 -0.68 10.81 11.00
N ASP A 463 -0.20 9.67 11.53
CA ASP A 463 -0.99 8.70 12.29
C ASP A 463 -1.83 9.32 13.41
N ALA A 464 -1.34 10.42 13.98
CA ALA A 464 -2.02 11.16 15.04
C ALA A 464 -3.30 11.88 14.57
N ILE A 465 -3.38 12.25 13.30
CA ILE A 465 -4.51 12.98 12.69
C ILE A 465 -5.24 12.19 11.62
N ALA A 466 -4.74 11.03 11.23
CA ALA A 466 -5.32 10.15 10.21
C ALA A 466 -6.80 9.80 10.51
N GLY A 467 -7.58 9.54 9.49
CA GLY A 467 -8.92 8.98 9.60
C GLY A 467 -8.89 7.53 10.11
N SER A 468 -10.05 6.99 10.51
CA SER A 468 -10.17 5.61 10.97
C SER A 468 -10.71 4.70 9.88
N LEU A 469 -10.08 3.54 9.67
CA LEU A 469 -10.59 2.49 8.77
C LEU A 469 -11.71 1.64 9.40
N GLU A 470 -12.01 1.80 10.70
CA GLU A 470 -13.03 0.97 11.40
C GLU A 470 -14.41 1.07 10.73
N GLY A 471 -14.72 2.19 10.04
CA GLY A 471 -15.97 2.38 9.30
C GLY A 471 -16.21 1.35 8.18
N MET A 472 -15.14 0.78 7.63
CA MET A 472 -15.20 -0.24 6.58
C MET A 472 -15.55 -1.65 7.11
N PHE A 473 -15.62 -1.85 8.44
CA PHE A 473 -15.83 -3.13 9.08
C PHE A 473 -17.14 -3.17 9.89
N ASP A 474 -17.70 -4.37 10.07
CA ASP A 474 -18.76 -4.68 11.03
C ASP A 474 -18.27 -5.79 11.98
N PHE A 475 -17.68 -5.39 13.07
CA PHE A 475 -17.18 -6.31 14.10
C PHE A 475 -18.29 -6.92 14.99
N THR A 476 -19.52 -6.45 14.87
CA THR A 476 -20.64 -6.94 15.67
C THR A 476 -21.29 -8.19 15.08
N HIS A 477 -21.06 -8.46 13.80
CA HIS A 477 -21.64 -9.59 13.08
C HIS A 477 -20.54 -10.35 12.30
N PRO A 478 -19.73 -11.17 13.00
CA PRO A 478 -18.63 -11.88 12.35
C PRO A 478 -19.09 -12.86 11.27
N GLY A 479 -18.31 -12.98 10.21
CA GLY A 479 -18.53 -13.97 9.15
C GLY A 479 -19.69 -13.70 8.21
N LYS A 480 -20.21 -12.45 8.15
CA LYS A 480 -21.28 -12.10 7.20
C LYS A 480 -20.79 -11.99 5.76
N THR A 481 -19.52 -11.65 5.57
CA THR A 481 -18.95 -11.55 4.24
C THR A 481 -18.14 -12.81 3.97
N PRO A 482 -18.67 -13.73 3.13
CA PRO A 482 -17.97 -14.98 2.79
C PRO A 482 -16.73 -14.69 1.96
N SER A 483 -15.84 -15.68 1.84
CA SER A 483 -14.71 -15.64 0.90
C SER A 483 -15.20 -15.51 -0.55
N LEU A 484 -14.35 -14.91 -1.38
CA LEU A 484 -14.62 -14.71 -2.80
C LEU A 484 -13.46 -15.23 -3.64
N THR A 485 -13.63 -16.38 -4.27
CA THR A 485 -12.62 -16.94 -5.16
C THR A 485 -12.80 -16.39 -6.57
N LEU A 486 -11.72 -15.83 -7.13
CA LEU A 486 -11.68 -15.30 -8.48
C LEU A 486 -10.67 -16.06 -9.36
N ASP A 487 -10.86 -15.98 -10.67
CA ASP A 487 -9.90 -16.48 -11.64
C ASP A 487 -8.79 -15.42 -11.85
N PRO A 488 -7.49 -15.76 -11.69
CA PRO A 488 -6.41 -14.77 -11.78
C PRO A 488 -6.22 -14.19 -13.19
N CYS A 489 -6.64 -14.88 -14.25
CA CYS A 489 -6.49 -14.42 -15.61
C CYS A 489 -7.62 -13.47 -16.03
N THR A 490 -8.86 -13.76 -15.60
CA THR A 490 -10.04 -12.99 -16.02
C THR A 490 -10.53 -12.00 -14.97
N GLY A 491 -10.24 -12.26 -13.68
CA GLY A 491 -10.79 -11.52 -12.55
C GLY A 491 -12.24 -11.89 -12.22
N GLU A 492 -12.85 -12.80 -12.99
CA GLU A 492 -14.25 -13.22 -12.78
C GLU A 492 -14.38 -14.22 -11.63
N ARG A 493 -15.57 -14.35 -11.06
CA ARG A 493 -15.87 -15.32 -10.01
C ARG A 493 -15.78 -16.76 -10.52
N VAL A 494 -15.15 -17.64 -9.74
CA VAL A 494 -15.02 -19.08 -10.03
C VAL A 494 -16.20 -19.86 -9.43
#